data_b2bd993ae5fc919c280ce33107289ffe
#
_entry.id   b2bd993ae5fc919c280ce33107289ffe
#
_cell.length_a   1.000
_cell.length_b   1.000
_cell.length_c   1.000
_cell.angle_alpha   90.00
_cell.angle_beta   90.00
_cell.angle_gamma   90.00
#
_symmetry.space_group_name_H-M   'P 1'
#
loop_
_entity.id
_entity.type
_entity.pdbx_description
1 polymer ?
#
loop_
_entity_poly.entity_id
_entity_poly.type
_entity_poly.pdbx_seq_one_letter_code
_entity_poly.pdbx_strand_id
1 'polypeptide(L)'
;MKKNPLVAAMLLLVTGGCFAADLPDPTRTPGAINPGVTQANVSATICVKGWTRTVRPPMYYTNRLKKLQIRQYGYADTNPRNYEEDHLIPLSLGGNPTDPRNLWPEPRRSAWNADRKDELEFALYMGVCHGEVGLDEARRAFAMNWIEAYKRYGALLQRYRYGSVTEGRGGDSSNE
;
A
#
# COMPACT_ATOMS: atom_id res chain seq x y z
N MET A 1 27.79 61.01 12.03
CA MET A 1 26.62 60.23 12.42
C MET A 1 26.51 59.00 11.50
N LYS A 2 26.93 57.83 11.96
CA LYS A 2 26.89 56.59 11.16
C LYS A 2 25.57 55.88 11.43
N LYS A 3 24.75 55.73 10.38
CA LYS A 3 23.49 54.99 10.45
C LYS A 3 23.79 53.48 10.25
N ASN A 4 23.52 52.68 11.28
CA ASN A 4 23.57 51.22 11.18
C ASN A 4 22.30 50.73 10.43
N PRO A 5 22.42 49.85 9.43
CA PRO A 5 21.27 49.18 8.87
C PRO A 5 20.85 48.04 9.77
N LEU A 6 19.61 48.05 10.21
CA LEU A 6 18.94 46.92 10.86
C LEU A 6 18.73 45.80 9.81
N VAL A 7 19.45 44.73 9.95
CA VAL A 7 19.19 43.50 9.19
C VAL A 7 18.00 42.78 9.86
N ALA A 8 16.84 42.89 9.22
CA ALA A 8 15.67 42.10 9.64
C ALA A 8 15.89 40.65 9.21
N ALA A 9 16.16 39.77 10.16
CA ALA A 9 16.17 38.34 9.95
C ALA A 9 14.73 37.87 9.71
N MET A 10 14.40 37.53 8.47
CA MET A 10 13.12 36.93 8.10
C MET A 10 13.13 35.47 8.49
N LEU A 11 12.46 35.14 9.62
CA LEU A 11 12.28 33.78 10.10
C LEU A 11 11.27 33.09 9.15
N LEU A 12 11.77 32.26 8.23
CA LEU A 12 10.94 31.37 7.44
C LEU A 12 10.33 30.30 8.36
N LEU A 13 9.10 30.51 8.77
CA LEU A 13 8.26 29.48 9.36
C LEU A 13 7.98 28.42 8.29
N VAL A 14 8.77 27.36 8.29
CA VAL A 14 8.41 26.11 7.58
C VAL A 14 7.20 25.55 8.31
N THR A 15 6.00 25.88 7.84
CA THR A 15 4.79 25.17 8.25
C THR A 15 4.93 23.76 7.70
N GLY A 16 5.36 22.83 8.57
CA GLY A 16 5.29 21.41 8.28
C GLY A 16 3.84 21.05 8.01
N GLY A 17 3.47 20.95 6.74
CA GLY A 17 2.17 20.44 6.35
C GLY A 17 1.99 19.08 7.01
N CYS A 18 0.87 18.90 7.70
CA CYS A 18 0.41 17.59 8.12
C CYS A 18 0.16 16.80 6.83
N PHE A 19 1.17 16.06 6.35
CA PHE A 19 0.99 15.16 5.21
C PHE A 19 -0.07 14.17 5.61
N ALA A 20 -1.17 14.17 4.87
CA ALA A 20 -2.23 13.20 5.04
C ALA A 20 -1.59 11.80 4.96
N ALA A 21 -1.86 11.00 5.98
CA ALA A 21 -1.29 9.65 6.13
C ALA A 21 -1.92 8.63 5.15
N ASP A 22 -2.39 9.07 3.99
CA ASP A 22 -3.06 8.24 2.97
C ASP A 22 -2.05 7.54 2.03
N LEU A 23 -0.78 7.95 2.09
CA LEU A 23 0.33 7.32 1.37
C LEU A 23 1.45 6.98 2.34
N PRO A 24 2.17 5.88 2.11
CA PRO A 24 3.34 5.56 2.93
C PRO A 24 4.47 6.56 2.71
N ASP A 25 5.34 6.69 3.72
CA ASP A 25 6.60 7.42 3.58
C ASP A 25 7.53 6.67 2.60
N PRO A 26 7.87 7.24 1.45
CA PRO A 26 8.65 6.55 0.43
C PRO A 26 10.09 6.25 0.86
N THR A 27 10.59 6.90 1.90
CA THR A 27 11.93 6.62 2.45
C THR A 27 11.91 5.40 3.38
N ARG A 28 10.76 5.09 3.99
CA ARG A 28 10.56 3.97 4.91
C ARG A 28 9.98 2.76 4.20
N THR A 29 8.97 3.01 3.37
CA THR A 29 8.22 1.98 2.64
C THR A 29 8.21 2.30 1.14
N PRO A 30 9.35 2.15 0.45
CA PRO A 30 9.43 2.34 -1.01
C PRO A 30 8.74 1.21 -1.79
N GLY A 31 8.34 0.16 -1.13
CA GLY A 31 7.90 -1.09 -1.73
C GLY A 31 9.05 -2.08 -1.91
N ALA A 32 8.77 -3.35 -1.64
CA ALA A 32 9.69 -4.45 -1.91
C ALA A 32 8.94 -5.63 -2.53
N ILE A 33 9.59 -6.32 -3.46
CA ILE A 33 9.01 -7.45 -4.18
C ILE A 33 9.52 -8.78 -3.64
N ASN A 34 8.72 -9.83 -3.81
CA ASN A 34 9.15 -11.21 -3.65
C ASN A 34 9.86 -11.65 -4.96
N PRO A 35 11.16 -11.93 -4.95
CA PRO A 35 11.91 -12.32 -6.16
C PRO A 35 11.47 -13.67 -6.74
N GLY A 36 10.78 -14.50 -5.95
CA GLY A 36 10.21 -15.77 -6.39
C GLY A 36 8.98 -15.60 -7.30
N VAL A 37 8.42 -14.39 -7.43
CA VAL A 37 7.27 -14.09 -8.29
C VAL A 37 7.72 -13.24 -9.48
N THR A 38 7.58 -13.77 -10.68
CA THR A 38 7.96 -13.13 -11.94
C THR A 38 6.81 -13.17 -12.92
N GLN A 39 6.84 -12.35 -13.98
CA GLN A 39 5.84 -12.40 -15.04
C GLN A 39 5.71 -13.80 -15.65
N ALA A 40 6.82 -14.52 -15.76
CA ALA A 40 6.84 -15.85 -16.37
C ALA A 40 6.15 -16.93 -15.51
N ASN A 41 6.01 -16.72 -14.20
CA ASN A 41 5.43 -17.72 -13.31
C ASN A 41 4.15 -17.27 -12.58
N VAL A 42 3.52 -16.17 -13.01
CA VAL A 42 2.26 -15.68 -12.38
C VAL A 42 1.18 -16.75 -12.33
N SER A 43 1.04 -17.56 -13.39
CA SER A 43 0.06 -18.63 -13.46
C SER A 43 0.30 -19.79 -12.48
N ALA A 44 1.55 -19.95 -12.02
CA ALA A 44 1.93 -20.97 -11.04
C ALA A 44 2.11 -20.39 -9.63
N THR A 45 1.96 -19.08 -9.47
CA THR A 45 2.12 -18.36 -8.19
C THR A 45 0.87 -17.55 -7.89
N ILE A 46 0.91 -16.25 -8.04
CA ILE A 46 -0.14 -15.33 -7.60
C ILE A 46 -1.52 -15.64 -8.18
N CYS A 47 -1.62 -16.16 -9.39
CA CYS A 47 -2.90 -16.50 -10.02
C CYS A 47 -3.46 -17.88 -9.57
N VAL A 48 -2.74 -18.59 -8.71
CA VAL A 48 -3.25 -19.80 -8.07
C VAL A 48 -4.12 -19.43 -6.87
N LYS A 49 -5.35 -19.93 -6.84
CA LYS A 49 -6.28 -19.69 -5.74
C LYS A 49 -5.64 -20.05 -4.39
N GLY A 50 -5.62 -19.10 -3.46
CA GLY A 50 -5.08 -19.30 -2.11
C GLY A 50 -3.56 -19.18 -2.00
N TRP A 51 -2.84 -18.83 -3.06
CA TRP A 51 -1.40 -18.67 -3.02
C TRP A 51 -0.94 -17.64 -1.97
N THR A 52 -1.64 -16.50 -1.86
CA THR A 52 -1.31 -15.46 -0.88
C THR A 52 -1.30 -15.97 0.57
N ARG A 53 -2.15 -16.95 0.90
CA ARG A 53 -2.15 -17.58 2.24
C ARG A 53 -0.88 -18.34 2.55
N THR A 54 -0.21 -18.88 1.52
CA THR A 54 1.02 -19.66 1.71
C THR A 54 2.23 -18.79 2.03
N VAL A 55 2.17 -17.50 1.70
CA VAL A 55 3.27 -16.54 1.89
C VAL A 55 2.98 -15.49 2.95
N ARG A 56 1.71 -15.32 3.33
CA ARG A 56 1.30 -14.30 4.32
C ARG A 56 1.98 -14.53 5.66
N PRO A 57 2.61 -13.48 6.24
CA PRO A 57 3.24 -13.60 7.54
C PRO A 57 2.20 -13.80 8.65
N PRO A 58 2.60 -14.43 9.76
CA PRO A 58 1.69 -14.64 10.88
C PRO A 58 1.33 -13.31 11.55
N MET A 59 0.11 -13.21 12.09
CA MET A 59 -0.47 -11.98 12.66
C MET A 59 0.39 -11.39 13.80
N TYR A 60 1.07 -12.20 14.59
CA TYR A 60 1.94 -11.69 15.66
C TYR A 60 3.09 -10.84 15.10
N TYR A 61 3.62 -11.19 13.92
CA TYR A 61 4.66 -10.44 13.24
C TYR A 61 4.14 -9.06 12.80
N THR A 62 3.05 -9.03 12.04
CA THR A 62 2.46 -7.78 11.53
C THR A 62 2.00 -6.87 12.66
N ASN A 63 1.36 -7.41 13.71
CA ASN A 63 0.95 -6.62 14.87
C ASN A 63 2.12 -6.00 15.65
N ARG A 64 3.24 -6.70 15.75
CA ARG A 64 4.46 -6.15 16.37
C ARG A 64 5.05 -5.03 15.51
N LEU A 65 5.16 -5.27 14.20
CA LEU A 65 5.70 -4.31 13.25
C LEU A 65 4.85 -3.04 13.20
N LYS A 66 3.51 -3.18 13.13
CA LYS A 66 2.56 -2.06 13.15
C LYS A 66 2.80 -1.10 14.32
N LYS A 67 2.91 -1.63 15.54
CA LYS A 67 3.17 -0.82 16.74
C LYS A 67 4.50 -0.07 16.67
N LEU A 68 5.51 -0.65 16.04
CA LEU A 68 6.81 -0.01 15.83
C LEU A 68 6.70 1.09 14.78
N GLN A 69 6.10 0.78 13.64
CA GLN A 69 6.03 1.70 12.50
C GLN A 69 5.11 2.89 12.75
N ILE A 70 3.99 2.75 13.49
CA ILE A 70 3.17 3.89 13.92
C ILE A 70 4.02 4.97 14.58
N ARG A 71 4.97 4.58 15.46
CA ARG A 71 5.90 5.51 16.11
C ARG A 71 6.94 6.06 15.13
N GLN A 72 7.47 5.20 14.24
CA GLN A 72 8.48 5.60 13.25
C GLN A 72 7.93 6.57 12.22
N TYR A 73 6.67 6.41 11.85
CA TYR A 73 5.94 7.31 10.95
C TYR A 73 5.56 8.64 11.62
N GLY A 74 5.63 8.71 12.96
CA GLY A 74 5.30 9.92 13.70
C GLY A 74 3.81 10.25 13.67
N TYR A 75 2.94 9.24 13.54
CA TYR A 75 1.50 9.46 13.54
C TYR A 75 1.02 10.03 14.89
N ALA A 76 0.16 11.06 14.83
CA ALA A 76 -0.43 11.67 16.00
C ALA A 76 -1.37 10.70 16.75
N ASP A 77 -2.16 9.93 15.97
CA ASP A 77 -2.93 8.83 16.53
C ASP A 77 -2.04 7.58 16.65
N THR A 78 -1.82 7.13 17.87
CA THR A 78 -0.99 5.95 18.15
C THR A 78 -1.80 4.70 18.47
N ASN A 79 -3.13 4.74 18.33
CA ASN A 79 -3.98 3.57 18.55
C ASN A 79 -3.86 2.57 17.37
N PRO A 80 -3.28 1.38 17.56
CA PRO A 80 -3.06 0.44 16.46
C PRO A 80 -4.34 -0.14 15.86
N ARG A 81 -5.49 0.02 16.51
CA ARG A 81 -6.81 -0.39 15.96
C ARG A 81 -7.28 0.49 14.80
N ASN A 82 -6.74 1.71 14.68
CA ASN A 82 -7.08 2.65 13.63
C ASN A 82 -6.25 2.46 12.36
N TYR A 83 -5.35 1.46 12.38
CA TYR A 83 -4.45 1.13 11.27
C TYR A 83 -4.51 -0.36 10.92
N GLU A 84 -4.29 -0.64 9.66
CA GLU A 84 -3.93 -1.95 9.14
C GLU A 84 -2.42 -2.01 8.94
N GLU A 85 -1.78 -3.14 9.23
CA GLU A 85 -0.41 -3.36 8.78
C GLU A 85 -0.50 -3.98 7.39
N ASP A 86 -0.40 -3.13 6.38
CA ASP A 86 -0.66 -3.55 5.03
C ASP A 86 0.58 -3.55 4.15
N HIS A 87 0.53 -4.35 3.08
CA HIS A 87 1.59 -4.46 2.08
C HIS A 87 1.41 -3.37 1.02
N LEU A 88 2.37 -2.44 0.88
CA LEU A 88 2.31 -1.41 -0.16
C LEU A 88 2.18 -2.03 -1.56
N ILE A 89 3.09 -2.94 -1.91
CA ILE A 89 2.90 -3.81 -3.06
C ILE A 89 2.19 -5.06 -2.54
N PRO A 90 0.95 -5.31 -2.97
CA PRO A 90 0.14 -6.41 -2.46
C PRO A 90 0.78 -7.79 -2.64
N LEU A 91 0.46 -8.70 -1.73
CA LEU A 91 0.87 -10.11 -1.86
C LEU A 91 0.34 -10.73 -3.15
N SER A 92 -0.88 -10.39 -3.55
CA SER A 92 -1.52 -10.84 -4.79
C SER A 92 -0.79 -10.38 -6.05
N LEU A 93 0.10 -9.40 -5.94
CA LEU A 93 1.00 -8.93 -6.99
C LEU A 93 2.46 -9.31 -6.72
N GLY A 94 2.70 -10.22 -5.77
CA GLY A 94 4.04 -10.67 -5.43
C GLY A 94 4.86 -9.63 -4.67
N GLY A 95 4.24 -8.82 -3.82
CA GLY A 95 4.93 -8.01 -2.83
C GLY A 95 5.68 -8.88 -1.82
N ASN A 96 6.77 -8.37 -1.25
CA ASN A 96 7.52 -9.11 -0.25
C ASN A 96 6.70 -9.22 1.05
N PRO A 97 6.49 -10.44 1.57
CA PRO A 97 5.58 -10.67 2.69
C PRO A 97 6.09 -10.16 4.04
N THR A 98 7.41 -10.06 4.23
CA THR A 98 8.00 -9.77 5.54
C THR A 98 8.99 -8.62 5.55
N ASP A 99 9.34 -8.06 4.38
CA ASP A 99 10.24 -6.91 4.31
C ASP A 99 9.52 -5.66 4.87
N PRO A 100 10.02 -5.02 5.94
CA PRO A 100 9.41 -3.81 6.47
C PRO A 100 9.32 -2.66 5.45
N ARG A 101 10.13 -2.68 4.39
CA ARG A 101 10.07 -1.72 3.28
C ARG A 101 8.86 -1.92 2.37
N ASN A 102 8.10 -2.99 2.57
CA ASN A 102 6.84 -3.25 1.88
C ASN A 102 5.64 -3.19 2.82
N LEU A 103 5.83 -2.98 4.10
CA LEU A 103 4.79 -2.96 5.12
C LEU A 103 4.67 -1.58 5.75
N TRP A 104 3.44 -1.12 5.99
CA TRP A 104 3.20 0.17 6.60
C TRP A 104 1.87 0.21 7.36
N PRO A 105 1.76 1.05 8.40
CA PRO A 105 0.50 1.20 9.13
C PRO A 105 -0.46 2.07 8.32
N GLU A 106 -1.30 1.45 7.51
CA GLU A 106 -2.29 2.11 6.67
C GLU A 106 -3.50 2.55 7.50
N PRO A 107 -3.95 3.81 7.36
CA PRO A 107 -5.12 4.29 8.06
C PRO A 107 -6.42 3.63 7.58
N ARG A 108 -7.25 3.14 8.52
CA ARG A 108 -8.56 2.58 8.21
C ARG A 108 -9.65 3.64 8.02
N ARG A 109 -9.42 4.86 8.52
CA ARG A 109 -10.41 5.95 8.56
C ARG A 109 -9.87 7.20 7.86
N SER A 110 -9.79 7.13 6.55
CA SER A 110 -9.41 8.25 5.69
C SER A 110 -10.22 8.23 4.41
N ALA A 111 -10.11 9.27 3.60
CA ALA A 111 -10.75 9.30 2.28
C ALA A 111 -10.15 8.25 1.34
N TRP A 112 -8.86 7.97 1.51
CA TRP A 112 -8.09 6.94 0.78
C TRP A 112 -7.65 5.87 1.77
N ASN A 113 -8.61 5.09 2.22
CA ASN A 113 -8.43 4.04 3.22
C ASN A 113 -8.04 2.69 2.58
N ALA A 114 -7.77 1.72 3.44
CA ALA A 114 -7.42 0.36 3.05
C ALA A 114 -8.45 -0.28 2.10
N ASP A 115 -9.75 -0.06 2.32
CA ASP A 115 -10.80 -0.65 1.45
C ASP A 115 -10.65 -0.21 -0.01
N ARG A 116 -10.31 1.07 -0.26
CA ARG A 116 -10.07 1.57 -1.62
C ARG A 116 -8.81 0.98 -2.23
N LYS A 117 -7.78 0.78 -1.41
CA LYS A 117 -6.56 0.14 -1.87
C LYS A 117 -6.80 -1.32 -2.24
N ASP A 118 -7.64 -2.04 -1.47
CA ASP A 118 -8.04 -3.43 -1.74
C ASP A 118 -8.85 -3.54 -3.04
N GLU A 119 -9.72 -2.56 -3.34
CA GLU A 119 -10.42 -2.52 -4.64
C GLU A 119 -9.42 -2.44 -5.81
N LEU A 120 -8.41 -1.58 -5.71
CA LEU A 120 -7.35 -1.47 -6.73
C LEU A 120 -6.51 -2.75 -6.81
N GLU A 121 -6.16 -3.32 -5.66
CA GLU A 121 -5.43 -4.59 -5.57
C GLU A 121 -6.15 -5.67 -6.34
N PHE A 122 -7.44 -5.87 -6.05
CA PHE A 122 -8.23 -6.89 -6.72
C PHE A 122 -8.32 -6.65 -8.23
N ALA A 123 -8.57 -5.42 -8.66
CA ALA A 123 -8.67 -5.10 -10.08
C ALA A 123 -7.34 -5.35 -10.81
N LEU A 124 -6.21 -4.90 -10.27
CA LEU A 124 -4.90 -5.11 -10.88
C LEU A 124 -4.46 -6.57 -10.84
N TYR A 125 -4.76 -7.29 -9.75
CA TYR A 125 -4.55 -8.73 -9.66
C TYR A 125 -5.28 -9.48 -10.77
N MET A 126 -6.57 -9.18 -10.96
CA MET A 126 -7.35 -9.78 -12.05
C MET A 126 -6.79 -9.41 -13.41
N GLY A 127 -6.42 -8.13 -13.61
CA GLY A 127 -5.82 -7.67 -14.86
C GLY A 127 -4.51 -8.38 -15.19
N VAL A 128 -3.65 -8.64 -14.18
CA VAL A 128 -2.40 -9.40 -14.36
C VAL A 128 -2.69 -10.85 -14.69
N CYS A 129 -3.62 -11.49 -13.99
CA CYS A 129 -3.95 -12.90 -14.21
C CYS A 129 -4.67 -13.17 -15.56
N HIS A 130 -5.33 -12.16 -16.11
CA HIS A 130 -5.93 -12.23 -17.46
C HIS A 130 -4.99 -11.69 -18.57
N GLY A 131 -3.78 -11.26 -18.23
CA GLY A 131 -2.81 -10.75 -19.21
C GLY A 131 -3.14 -9.35 -19.75
N GLU A 132 -4.02 -8.61 -19.10
CA GLU A 132 -4.42 -7.24 -19.47
C GLU A 132 -3.43 -6.18 -18.96
N VAL A 133 -2.72 -6.49 -17.87
CA VAL A 133 -1.73 -5.61 -17.20
C VAL A 133 -0.46 -6.41 -16.94
N GLY A 134 0.70 -5.81 -17.19
CA GLY A 134 1.98 -6.44 -16.83
C GLY A 134 2.22 -6.42 -15.31
N LEU A 135 2.83 -7.49 -14.77
CA LEU A 135 3.10 -7.60 -13.33
C LEU A 135 3.92 -6.42 -12.80
N ASP A 136 4.98 -6.04 -13.51
CA ASP A 136 5.84 -4.92 -13.08
C ASP A 136 5.15 -3.57 -13.20
N GLU A 137 4.22 -3.42 -14.14
CA GLU A 137 3.37 -2.24 -14.25
C GLU A 137 2.45 -2.12 -13.04
N ALA A 138 1.77 -3.22 -12.67
CA ALA A 138 0.90 -3.27 -11.51
C ALA A 138 1.67 -2.97 -10.20
N ARG A 139 2.86 -3.54 -10.03
CA ARG A 139 3.74 -3.27 -8.88
C ARG A 139 4.16 -1.81 -8.79
N ARG A 140 4.58 -1.22 -9.91
CA ARG A 140 4.95 0.22 -9.96
C ARG A 140 3.76 1.13 -9.64
N ALA A 141 2.56 0.76 -10.04
CA ALA A 141 1.35 1.51 -9.73
C ALA A 141 1.16 1.69 -8.22
N PHE A 142 1.40 0.65 -7.43
CA PHE A 142 1.36 0.72 -5.97
C PHE A 142 2.56 1.45 -5.39
N ALA A 143 3.77 1.10 -5.81
CA ALA A 143 5.01 1.63 -5.23
C ALA A 143 5.16 3.15 -5.44
N MET A 144 4.69 3.69 -6.57
CA MET A 144 4.81 5.12 -6.86
C MET A 144 3.72 5.95 -6.18
N ASN A 145 2.46 5.63 -6.43
CA ASN A 145 1.31 6.31 -5.84
C ASN A 145 0.03 5.53 -6.16
N TRP A 146 -0.43 4.70 -5.24
CA TRP A 146 -1.61 3.88 -5.44
C TRP A 146 -2.92 4.70 -5.58
N ILE A 147 -2.97 5.92 -5.03
CA ILE A 147 -4.13 6.81 -5.17
C ILE A 147 -4.26 7.29 -6.62
N GLU A 148 -3.16 7.71 -7.23
CA GLU A 148 -3.16 8.08 -8.65
C GLU A 148 -3.38 6.85 -9.54
N ALA A 149 -2.88 5.69 -9.14
CA ALA A 149 -3.18 4.44 -9.82
C ALA A 149 -4.67 4.09 -9.75
N TYR A 150 -5.32 4.23 -8.59
CA TYR A 150 -6.75 4.03 -8.44
C TYR A 150 -7.56 4.87 -9.44
N LYS A 151 -7.22 6.14 -9.59
CA LYS A 151 -7.86 7.04 -10.57
C LYS A 151 -7.60 6.60 -12.01
N ARG A 152 -6.37 6.19 -12.32
CA ARG A 152 -5.94 5.74 -13.66
C ARG A 152 -6.63 4.47 -14.11
N TYR A 153 -6.77 3.49 -13.22
CA TYR A 153 -7.33 2.17 -13.52
C TYR A 153 -8.86 2.10 -13.35
N GLY A 154 -9.56 3.23 -13.41
CA GLY A 154 -11.00 3.31 -13.21
C GLY A 154 -11.82 2.34 -14.09
N ALA A 155 -11.43 2.13 -15.34
CA ALA A 155 -12.11 1.17 -16.23
C ALA A 155 -11.91 -0.29 -15.76
N LEU A 156 -10.70 -0.61 -15.26
CA LEU A 156 -10.38 -1.93 -14.73
C LEU A 156 -11.13 -2.18 -13.41
N LEU A 157 -11.18 -1.16 -12.53
CA LEU A 157 -11.98 -1.18 -11.30
C LEU A 157 -13.47 -1.43 -11.57
N GLN A 158 -14.03 -0.81 -12.62
CA GLN A 158 -15.42 -1.06 -13.02
C GLN A 158 -15.63 -2.49 -13.53
N ARG A 159 -14.68 -3.03 -14.28
CA ARG A 159 -14.74 -4.40 -14.81
C ARG A 159 -14.64 -5.45 -13.71
N TYR A 160 -13.72 -5.28 -12.80
CA TYR A 160 -13.41 -6.22 -11.71
C TYR A 160 -13.87 -5.68 -10.36
N ARG A 161 -15.13 -5.24 -10.25
CA ARG A 161 -15.67 -4.80 -8.97
C ARG A 161 -15.64 -5.93 -7.95
N TYR A 162 -15.11 -5.66 -6.79
CA TYR A 162 -15.16 -6.56 -5.66
C TYR A 162 -16.62 -6.95 -5.37
N GLY A 163 -16.98 -8.20 -5.64
CA GLY A 163 -18.35 -8.70 -5.50
C GLY A 163 -19.14 -8.94 -6.78
N SER A 164 -18.65 -8.53 -7.96
CA SER A 164 -19.33 -8.82 -9.23
C SER A 164 -18.90 -10.16 -9.88
N VAL A 165 -17.80 -10.74 -9.40
CA VAL A 165 -17.34 -12.07 -9.84
C VAL A 165 -17.99 -13.13 -8.95
N THR A 166 -19.16 -13.59 -9.34
CA THR A 166 -19.90 -14.65 -8.62
C THR A 166 -19.30 -16.05 -8.79
N GLU A 167 -18.26 -16.20 -9.61
CA GLU A 167 -17.57 -17.46 -9.85
C GLU A 167 -16.09 -17.35 -9.44
N GLY A 168 -15.76 -17.83 -8.26
CA GLY A 168 -14.36 -17.93 -7.78
C GLY A 168 -14.08 -17.36 -6.40
N ARG A 169 -15.07 -16.88 -5.70
CA ARG A 169 -14.91 -16.36 -4.34
C ARG A 169 -14.58 -17.48 -3.35
N GLY A 170 -13.30 -17.80 -3.23
CA GLY A 170 -12.77 -18.24 -1.97
C GLY A 170 -12.34 -16.96 -1.25
N GLY A 171 -13.31 -16.29 -0.64
CA GLY A 171 -13.07 -15.10 0.13
C GLY A 171 -12.07 -15.39 1.25
N ASP A 172 -11.01 -14.63 1.31
CA ASP A 172 -10.27 -14.43 2.53
C ASP A 172 -10.51 -12.99 3.01
N SER A 173 -11.76 -12.74 3.36
CA SER A 173 -12.11 -11.70 4.32
C SER A 173 -12.01 -12.34 5.72
N SER A 174 -10.86 -12.82 6.10
CA SER A 174 -10.59 -13.10 7.50
C SER A 174 -10.06 -11.82 8.11
N ASN A 175 -10.99 -11.02 8.48
CA ASN A 175 -11.20 -10.42 9.79
C ASN A 175 -10.03 -10.55 10.75
N GLU A 176 -9.63 -9.35 11.21
CA GLU A 176 -9.02 -8.99 12.50
C GLU A 176 -7.55 -9.35 12.67
#